data_9fa4850d623ec91229007a67e5e3d9c1
#
_entry.id   9fa4850d623ec91229007a67e5e3d9c1
#
_cell.length_a   1.000
_cell.length_b   1.000
_cell.length_c   1.000
_cell.angle_alpha   90.00
_cell.angle_beta   90.00
_cell.angle_gamma   90.00
#
_symmetry.space_group_name_H-M   'P 1'
#
loop_
_entity.id
_entity.type
_entity.pdbx_description
1 polymer ?
#
loop_
_entity_poly.entity_id
_entity_poly.type
_entity_poly.pdbx_seq_one_letter_code
_entity_poly.pdbx_strand_id
1 'polypeptide(L)'
;MPEINIQTTISPYTQEAVCTRPLLSASQLDTVISQAVKAQKVWRKVPLEERMAFAERWAAEFEKNTDLLAEDIALQMGRPVGQCKGEINGTLYRARHLIKIAKEALAPIPLTDTDDEANRRYIIKQPLGVVVSITPWNFPHLTMVNSVIPALLAGNTVIIKPAPQTPVPAERVLECFNTVDLPPNVVQVIHLSQQGTLDLCADPRINFVSFTGSVPGGQAVQEAAAHGRGFKGVGLELGGKDPAYVREDADLAYTVANLVDGAFFNSGQSCCSVERIYVHSAVYDEFVKQFADLTRKDYVVGDPMAKDTTLGPVVSLASAKRIRKQVADAVAAGATLLVGENEFVGAKEGTTLVGPQVLTNVDHGMEVMSEETFGPVAAIMKVDSDEEALALMNDSRYGLTASVWTNPDEAASIAVFNNFVDELEAGTVYLNRADALDPAVPWTGVKDTGRGYSLSVLGYAQLTQAKSVMMRTKLN
;
A
#
# COMPACT_ATOMS: atom_id res chain seq x y z
N MET A 1 -1.55 -39.83 -7.71
CA MET A 1 -0.74 -38.62 -7.78
C MET A 1 -1.33 -37.65 -6.76
N PRO A 2 -0.55 -36.91 -5.95
CA PRO A 2 -1.16 -35.88 -5.11
C PRO A 2 -1.90 -34.90 -6.01
N GLU A 3 -3.12 -34.51 -5.62
CA GLU A 3 -3.87 -33.46 -6.30
C GLU A 3 -3.00 -32.19 -6.32
N ILE A 4 -2.71 -31.68 -7.51
CA ILE A 4 -2.00 -30.40 -7.66
C ILE A 4 -3.05 -29.33 -7.37
N ASN A 5 -2.96 -28.70 -6.20
CA ASN A 5 -3.77 -27.54 -5.90
C ASN A 5 -3.38 -26.41 -6.87
N ILE A 6 -4.33 -25.94 -7.66
CA ILE A 6 -4.13 -24.90 -8.67
C ILE A 6 -4.87 -23.63 -8.21
N GLN A 7 -4.17 -22.51 -8.27
CA GLN A 7 -4.76 -21.19 -8.18
C GLN A 7 -5.12 -20.71 -9.58
N THR A 8 -6.33 -20.21 -9.77
CA THR A 8 -6.78 -19.57 -11.02
C THR A 8 -7.07 -18.11 -10.75
N THR A 9 -6.47 -17.23 -11.54
CA THR A 9 -6.77 -15.79 -11.55
C THR A 9 -7.85 -15.51 -12.57
N ILE A 10 -8.91 -14.87 -12.15
CA ILE A 10 -10.05 -14.50 -12.99
C ILE A 10 -9.97 -13.01 -13.30
N SER A 11 -10.11 -12.63 -14.58
CA SER A 11 -10.23 -11.22 -14.96
C SER A 11 -11.49 -10.62 -14.31
N PRO A 12 -11.38 -9.50 -13.61
CA PRO A 12 -12.56 -8.84 -13.05
C PRO A 12 -13.52 -8.31 -14.12
N TYR A 13 -13.03 -8.02 -15.32
CA TYR A 13 -13.86 -7.53 -16.41
C TYR A 13 -14.52 -8.64 -17.21
N THR A 14 -13.73 -9.57 -17.77
CA THR A 14 -14.28 -10.63 -18.65
C THR A 14 -14.87 -11.81 -17.88
N GLN A 15 -14.55 -11.96 -16.59
CA GLN A 15 -14.87 -13.12 -15.75
C GLN A 15 -14.28 -14.45 -16.26
N GLU A 16 -13.28 -14.37 -17.12
CA GLU A 16 -12.54 -15.52 -17.67
C GLU A 16 -11.21 -15.69 -16.94
N ALA A 17 -10.66 -16.91 -17.04
CA ALA A 17 -9.35 -17.21 -16.47
C ALA A 17 -8.23 -16.50 -17.26
N VAL A 18 -7.44 -15.66 -16.57
CA VAL A 18 -6.26 -15.00 -17.13
C VAL A 18 -5.04 -15.91 -17.05
N CYS A 19 -4.84 -16.55 -15.91
CA CYS A 19 -3.73 -17.47 -15.70
C CYS A 19 -4.01 -18.47 -14.59
N THR A 20 -3.24 -19.55 -14.58
CA THR A 20 -3.27 -20.58 -13.52
C THR A 20 -1.86 -20.80 -12.97
N ARG A 21 -1.74 -21.05 -11.68
CA ARG A 21 -0.46 -21.37 -11.02
C ARG A 21 -0.61 -22.54 -10.07
N PRO A 22 0.30 -23.53 -10.13
CA PRO A 22 0.33 -24.58 -9.13
C PRO A 22 0.76 -23.98 -7.79
N LEU A 23 0.08 -24.40 -6.73
CA LEU A 23 0.47 -24.04 -5.36
C LEU A 23 1.55 -25.00 -4.86
N LEU A 24 2.56 -24.47 -4.17
CA LEU A 24 3.63 -25.29 -3.63
C LEU A 24 3.11 -26.21 -2.52
N SER A 25 3.60 -27.44 -2.51
CA SER A 25 3.49 -28.37 -1.39
C SER A 25 4.40 -27.96 -0.23
N ALA A 26 4.17 -28.51 0.96
CA ALA A 26 5.01 -28.28 2.14
C ALA A 26 6.49 -28.62 1.89
N SER A 27 6.79 -29.69 1.16
CA SER A 27 8.16 -30.08 0.82
C SER A 27 8.85 -29.14 -0.15
N GLN A 28 8.10 -28.60 -1.12
CA GLN A 28 8.61 -27.58 -2.04
C GLN A 28 8.85 -26.26 -1.29
N LEU A 29 7.95 -25.86 -0.40
CA LEU A 29 8.12 -24.69 0.46
C LEU A 29 9.37 -24.81 1.34
N ASP A 30 9.60 -25.97 1.97
CA ASP A 30 10.82 -26.24 2.75
C ASP A 30 12.08 -26.04 1.92
N THR A 31 12.07 -26.53 0.66
CA THR A 31 13.18 -26.36 -0.29
C THR A 31 13.43 -24.87 -0.59
N VAL A 32 12.41 -24.12 -0.89
CA VAL A 32 12.49 -22.67 -1.17
C VAL A 32 13.10 -21.91 0.01
N ILE A 33 12.61 -22.15 1.22
CA ILE A 33 13.14 -21.50 2.43
C ILE A 33 14.60 -21.87 2.66
N SER A 34 14.94 -23.15 2.50
CA SER A 34 16.32 -23.63 2.66
C SER A 34 17.28 -23.01 1.65
N GLN A 35 16.82 -22.80 0.42
CA GLN A 35 17.60 -22.11 -0.63
C GLN A 35 17.79 -20.63 -0.29
N ALA A 36 16.74 -19.93 0.16
CA ALA A 36 16.83 -18.53 0.60
C ALA A 36 17.85 -18.36 1.74
N VAL A 37 17.82 -19.25 2.75
CA VAL A 37 18.79 -19.21 3.86
C VAL A 37 20.22 -19.40 3.37
N LYS A 38 20.46 -20.31 2.41
CA LYS A 38 21.79 -20.51 1.83
C LYS A 38 22.25 -19.31 1.02
N ALA A 39 21.38 -18.77 0.17
CA ALA A 39 21.66 -17.58 -0.63
C ALA A 39 21.98 -16.36 0.25
N GLN A 40 21.25 -16.17 1.36
CA GLN A 40 21.47 -15.06 2.28
C GLN A 40 22.88 -15.05 2.89
N LYS A 41 23.44 -16.21 3.21
CA LYS A 41 24.82 -16.31 3.76
C LYS A 41 25.87 -15.80 2.77
N VAL A 42 25.61 -15.87 1.48
CA VAL A 42 26.47 -15.34 0.42
C VAL A 42 26.14 -13.88 0.16
N TRP A 43 24.86 -13.57 -0.05
CA TRP A 43 24.39 -12.22 -0.41
C TRP A 43 24.75 -11.15 0.62
N ARG A 44 24.67 -11.46 1.91
CA ARG A 44 25.05 -10.52 2.97
C ARG A 44 26.51 -10.07 2.92
N LYS A 45 27.38 -10.81 2.22
CA LYS A 45 28.81 -10.51 2.07
C LYS A 45 29.11 -9.69 0.82
N VAL A 46 28.14 -9.58 -0.10
CA VAL A 46 28.25 -8.72 -1.29
C VAL A 46 28.30 -7.25 -0.83
N PRO A 47 29.27 -6.46 -1.28
CA PRO A 47 29.37 -5.05 -0.93
C PRO A 47 28.07 -4.28 -1.26
N LEU A 48 27.76 -3.26 -0.47
CA LEU A 48 26.55 -2.46 -0.68
C LEU A 48 26.49 -1.84 -2.08
N GLU A 49 27.62 -1.35 -2.59
CA GLU A 49 27.74 -0.77 -3.91
C GLU A 49 27.36 -1.76 -5.02
N GLU A 50 27.75 -3.02 -4.89
CA GLU A 50 27.37 -4.07 -5.85
C GLU A 50 25.87 -4.38 -5.76
N ARG A 51 25.31 -4.46 -4.53
CA ARG A 51 23.86 -4.64 -4.35
C ARG A 51 23.07 -3.48 -4.95
N MET A 52 23.54 -2.24 -4.78
CA MET A 52 22.95 -1.05 -5.42
C MET A 52 23.02 -1.15 -6.94
N ALA A 53 24.15 -1.59 -7.50
CA ALA A 53 24.30 -1.75 -8.94
C ALA A 53 23.35 -2.83 -9.51
N PHE A 54 23.06 -3.91 -8.78
CA PHE A 54 22.01 -4.86 -9.16
C PHE A 54 20.62 -4.22 -9.17
N ALA A 55 20.28 -3.44 -8.14
CA ALA A 55 18.99 -2.77 -8.06
C ALA A 55 18.80 -1.71 -9.15
N GLU A 56 19.86 -0.97 -9.51
CA GLU A 56 19.82 -0.01 -10.63
C GLU A 56 19.62 -0.71 -11.98
N ARG A 57 20.32 -1.82 -12.24
CA ARG A 57 20.11 -2.61 -13.46
C ARG A 57 18.70 -3.19 -13.53
N TRP A 58 18.17 -3.68 -12.40
CA TRP A 58 16.79 -4.13 -12.29
C TRP A 58 15.81 -3.01 -12.64
N ALA A 59 16.00 -1.81 -12.08
CA ALA A 59 15.12 -0.66 -12.37
C ALA A 59 15.13 -0.29 -13.86
N ALA A 60 16.31 -0.32 -14.49
CA ALA A 60 16.44 -0.06 -15.93
C ALA A 60 15.76 -1.17 -16.78
N GLU A 61 15.82 -2.43 -16.37
CA GLU A 61 15.15 -3.52 -17.06
C GLU A 61 13.64 -3.48 -16.86
N PHE A 62 13.17 -3.18 -15.65
CA PHE A 62 11.77 -3.00 -15.33
C PHE A 62 11.14 -1.86 -16.15
N GLU A 63 11.85 -0.74 -16.32
CA GLU A 63 11.41 0.41 -17.10
C GLU A 63 11.18 0.06 -18.60
N LYS A 64 12.01 -0.79 -19.18
CA LYS A 64 11.85 -1.24 -20.59
C LYS A 64 10.56 -2.03 -20.82
N ASN A 65 10.04 -2.66 -19.78
CA ASN A 65 8.86 -3.51 -19.85
C ASN A 65 7.56 -2.77 -19.49
N THR A 66 7.55 -1.43 -19.41
CA THR A 66 6.44 -0.60 -18.93
C THR A 66 5.09 -0.97 -19.57
N ASP A 67 5.02 -1.15 -20.87
CA ASP A 67 3.75 -1.45 -21.55
C ASP A 67 3.22 -2.84 -21.18
N LEU A 68 4.08 -3.85 -21.15
CA LEU A 68 3.73 -5.21 -20.74
C LEU A 68 3.25 -5.27 -19.28
N LEU A 69 3.96 -4.57 -18.38
CA LEU A 69 3.61 -4.51 -16.96
C LEU A 69 2.27 -3.81 -16.75
N ALA A 70 1.97 -2.77 -17.54
CA ALA A 70 0.70 -2.06 -17.48
C ALA A 70 -0.47 -2.95 -17.94
N GLU A 71 -0.28 -3.72 -19.02
CA GLU A 71 -1.27 -4.68 -19.51
C GLU A 71 -1.55 -5.79 -18.48
N ASP A 72 -0.51 -6.35 -17.86
CA ASP A 72 -0.65 -7.38 -16.82
C ASP A 72 -1.50 -6.87 -15.62
N ILE A 73 -1.34 -5.61 -15.20
CA ILE A 73 -2.17 -4.99 -14.16
C ILE A 73 -3.63 -4.87 -14.64
N ALA A 74 -3.85 -4.31 -15.83
CA ALA A 74 -5.20 -4.08 -16.36
C ALA A 74 -5.99 -5.39 -16.49
N LEU A 75 -5.36 -6.45 -16.99
CA LEU A 75 -6.01 -7.76 -17.18
C LEU A 75 -6.35 -8.46 -15.87
N GLN A 76 -5.47 -8.36 -14.85
CA GLN A 76 -5.62 -9.11 -13.60
C GLN A 76 -6.43 -8.38 -12.54
N MET A 77 -6.30 -7.04 -12.43
CA MET A 77 -7.02 -6.29 -11.40
C MET A 77 -8.08 -5.32 -11.94
N GLY A 78 -8.07 -5.03 -13.25
CA GLY A 78 -9.12 -4.23 -13.89
C GLY A 78 -8.88 -2.72 -13.90
N ARG A 79 -7.71 -2.23 -13.49
CA ARG A 79 -7.41 -0.79 -13.61
C ARG A 79 -7.31 -0.39 -15.08
N PRO A 80 -7.87 0.77 -15.49
CA PRO A 80 -7.69 1.28 -16.85
C PRO A 80 -6.23 1.33 -17.26
N VAL A 81 -5.89 0.75 -18.41
CA VAL A 81 -4.50 0.58 -18.87
C VAL A 81 -3.75 1.92 -18.96
N GLY A 82 -4.46 3.00 -19.26
CA GLY A 82 -3.90 4.36 -19.25
C GLY A 82 -3.38 4.81 -17.88
N GLN A 83 -3.98 4.33 -16.79
CA GLN A 83 -3.57 4.64 -15.41
C GLN A 83 -2.47 3.69 -14.92
N CYS A 84 -2.35 2.48 -15.50
CA CYS A 84 -1.39 1.47 -15.03
C CYS A 84 0.07 1.92 -15.18
N LYS A 85 0.40 2.70 -16.22
CA LYS A 85 1.74 3.28 -16.40
C LYS A 85 2.16 4.19 -15.23
N GLY A 86 1.21 4.85 -14.60
CA GLY A 86 1.45 5.63 -13.38
C GLY A 86 2.01 4.80 -12.23
N GLU A 87 1.51 3.57 -12.05
CA GLU A 87 2.05 2.64 -11.06
C GLU A 87 3.50 2.23 -11.37
N ILE A 88 3.80 1.93 -12.64
CA ILE A 88 5.15 1.54 -13.05
C ILE A 88 6.14 2.69 -12.80
N ASN A 89 5.79 3.91 -13.20
CA ASN A 89 6.60 5.10 -12.95
C ASN A 89 6.78 5.38 -11.45
N GLY A 90 5.72 5.24 -10.66
CA GLY A 90 5.78 5.36 -9.21
C GLY A 90 6.67 4.29 -8.56
N THR A 91 6.64 3.06 -9.06
CA THR A 91 7.52 1.96 -8.62
C THR A 91 8.98 2.30 -8.87
N LEU A 92 9.31 2.78 -10.06
CA LEU A 92 10.66 3.23 -10.42
C LEU A 92 11.12 4.41 -9.57
N TYR A 93 10.25 5.39 -9.35
CA TYR A 93 10.54 6.54 -8.50
C TYR A 93 10.89 6.10 -7.06
N ARG A 94 10.09 5.22 -6.46
CA ARG A 94 10.35 4.67 -5.13
C ARG A 94 11.64 3.84 -5.09
N ALA A 95 11.84 2.95 -6.07
CA ALA A 95 13.03 2.12 -6.14
C ALA A 95 14.31 2.97 -6.21
N ARG A 96 14.36 3.95 -7.14
CA ARG A 96 15.51 4.85 -7.31
C ARG A 96 15.78 5.70 -6.07
N HIS A 97 14.72 6.17 -5.40
CA HIS A 97 14.87 6.88 -4.14
C HIS A 97 15.47 6.00 -3.06
N LEU A 98 14.94 4.79 -2.87
CA LEU A 98 15.44 3.82 -1.89
C LEU A 98 16.91 3.45 -2.17
N ILE A 99 17.28 3.23 -3.43
CA ILE A 99 18.68 2.98 -3.82
C ILE A 99 19.57 4.18 -3.45
N LYS A 100 19.12 5.40 -3.77
CA LYS A 100 19.86 6.64 -3.50
C LYS A 100 20.18 6.82 -2.02
N ILE A 101 19.23 6.55 -1.13
CA ILE A 101 19.40 6.76 0.33
C ILE A 101 20.07 5.57 1.03
N ALA A 102 20.30 4.44 0.33
CA ALA A 102 20.79 3.19 0.95
C ALA A 102 22.09 3.35 1.71
N LYS A 103 23.04 4.13 1.19
CA LYS A 103 24.35 4.35 1.84
C LYS A 103 24.20 5.05 3.20
N GLU A 104 23.37 6.07 3.26
CA GLU A 104 23.06 6.79 4.50
C GLU A 104 22.25 5.90 5.45
N ALA A 105 21.18 5.30 4.95
CA ALA A 105 20.28 4.46 5.73
C ALA A 105 20.97 3.25 6.38
N LEU A 106 21.99 2.67 5.72
CA LEU A 106 22.73 1.48 6.17
C LEU A 106 24.09 1.80 6.80
N ALA A 107 24.49 3.08 6.84
CA ALA A 107 25.73 3.48 7.47
C ALA A 107 25.80 3.08 8.94
N PRO A 108 26.97 2.73 9.46
CA PRO A 108 27.18 2.61 10.88
C PRO A 108 26.88 3.93 11.62
N ILE A 109 26.33 3.84 12.81
CA ILE A 109 26.07 5.00 13.66
C ILE A 109 27.27 5.17 14.58
N PRO A 110 28.08 6.22 14.42
CA PRO A 110 29.20 6.51 15.32
C PRO A 110 28.70 7.04 16.66
N LEU A 111 29.46 6.78 17.72
CA LEU A 111 29.22 7.30 19.08
C LEU A 111 30.42 8.13 19.49
N THR A 112 30.67 9.22 18.76
CA THR A 112 31.92 10.02 18.87
C THR A 112 32.10 10.67 20.23
N ASP A 113 31.02 11.05 20.89
CA ASP A 113 31.06 11.72 22.21
C ASP A 113 31.46 10.78 23.36
N THR A 114 31.55 9.48 23.10
CA THR A 114 31.82 8.47 24.10
C THR A 114 33.12 7.69 23.81
N ASP A 115 33.79 7.97 22.71
CA ASP A 115 35.08 7.39 22.35
C ASP A 115 36.21 8.12 23.07
N ASP A 116 37.19 7.36 23.51
CA ASP A 116 38.46 7.83 24.05
C ASP A 116 39.63 7.12 23.34
N GLU A 117 40.86 7.42 23.74
CA GLU A 117 42.04 6.80 23.11
C GLU A 117 42.10 5.26 23.28
N ALA A 118 41.43 4.68 24.30
CA ALA A 118 41.45 3.27 24.61
C ALA A 118 40.19 2.53 24.17
N ASN A 119 39.10 3.26 23.83
CA ASN A 119 37.82 2.65 23.53
C ASN A 119 37.19 3.28 22.26
N ARG A 120 36.65 2.44 21.40
CA ARG A 120 35.81 2.84 20.25
C ARG A 120 34.50 2.11 20.30
N ARG A 121 33.42 2.84 20.01
CA ARG A 121 32.06 2.28 20.02
C ARG A 121 31.31 2.75 18.79
N TYR A 122 30.55 1.86 18.18
CA TYR A 122 29.65 2.18 17.08
C TYR A 122 28.55 1.12 16.96
N ILE A 123 27.50 1.48 16.25
CA ILE A 123 26.39 0.56 15.96
C ILE A 123 26.42 0.24 14.48
N ILE A 124 26.37 -1.04 14.12
CA ILE A 124 26.18 -1.48 12.74
C ILE A 124 24.78 -2.01 12.53
N LYS A 125 24.28 -1.85 11.31
CA LYS A 125 22.99 -2.35 10.87
C LYS A 125 23.23 -3.65 10.11
N GLN A 126 22.87 -4.80 10.70
CA GLN A 126 23.05 -6.10 10.07
C GLN A 126 21.76 -6.56 9.38
N PRO A 127 21.84 -7.29 8.23
CA PRO A 127 20.67 -7.90 7.64
C PRO A 127 20.02 -8.89 8.63
N LEU A 128 18.70 -8.93 8.63
CA LEU A 128 17.91 -9.87 9.46
C LEU A 128 18.10 -11.31 9.01
N GLY A 129 18.07 -11.56 7.69
CA GLY A 129 18.15 -12.90 7.11
C GLY A 129 17.21 -13.09 5.92
N VAL A 130 16.20 -13.94 6.07
CA VAL A 130 15.15 -14.16 5.06
C VAL A 130 13.95 -13.29 5.37
N VAL A 131 13.54 -12.46 4.41
CA VAL A 131 12.36 -11.60 4.47
C VAL A 131 11.27 -12.19 3.58
N VAL A 132 10.06 -12.25 4.07
CA VAL A 132 8.86 -12.59 3.29
C VAL A 132 8.12 -11.30 2.95
N SER A 133 7.81 -11.09 1.68
CA SER A 133 6.97 -9.98 1.18
C SER A 133 5.65 -10.55 0.67
N ILE A 134 4.56 -10.33 1.40
CA ILE A 134 3.20 -10.72 1.00
C ILE A 134 2.54 -9.48 0.45
N THR A 135 2.35 -9.46 -0.88
CA THR A 135 1.94 -8.26 -1.60
C THR A 135 0.45 -8.27 -1.95
N PRO A 136 -0.23 -7.12 -1.94
CA PRO A 136 -1.65 -7.01 -2.29
C PRO A 136 -1.85 -7.02 -3.80
N TRP A 137 -3.12 -6.99 -4.18
CA TRP A 137 -3.52 -7.01 -5.60
C TRP A 137 -3.79 -5.61 -6.18
N ASN A 138 -4.07 -4.61 -5.35
CA ASN A 138 -4.53 -3.27 -5.81
C ASN A 138 -3.42 -2.40 -6.42
N PHE A 139 -2.20 -2.46 -5.86
CA PHE A 139 -0.99 -1.80 -6.37
C PHE A 139 0.19 -2.77 -6.28
N PRO A 140 0.19 -3.85 -7.09
CA PRO A 140 1.09 -4.98 -6.90
C PRO A 140 2.57 -4.63 -7.00
N HIS A 141 2.96 -3.69 -7.87
CA HIS A 141 4.35 -3.25 -7.99
C HIS A 141 4.74 -2.20 -6.96
N LEU A 142 3.88 -1.17 -6.76
CA LEU A 142 4.14 -0.06 -5.85
C LEU A 142 4.33 -0.51 -4.39
N THR A 143 3.55 -1.49 -3.94
CA THR A 143 3.66 -2.00 -2.56
C THR A 143 4.83 -2.95 -2.40
N MET A 144 5.09 -3.78 -3.42
CA MET A 144 6.18 -4.74 -3.42
C MET A 144 7.55 -4.05 -3.30
N VAL A 145 7.78 -2.98 -4.05
CA VAL A 145 9.06 -2.27 -4.06
C VAL A 145 9.45 -1.72 -2.71
N ASN A 146 8.45 -1.36 -1.87
CA ASN A 146 8.66 -0.79 -0.54
C ASN A 146 9.39 -1.75 0.41
N SER A 147 9.23 -3.06 0.23
CA SER A 147 9.90 -4.09 1.04
C SER A 147 11.04 -4.79 0.32
N VAL A 148 10.90 -5.09 -0.98
CA VAL A 148 11.87 -5.91 -1.74
C VAL A 148 13.19 -5.17 -1.92
N ILE A 149 13.16 -3.94 -2.42
CA ILE A 149 14.40 -3.18 -2.70
C ILE A 149 15.20 -2.89 -1.42
N PRO A 150 14.63 -2.34 -0.34
CA PRO A 150 15.42 -2.09 0.86
C PRO A 150 15.87 -3.37 1.55
N ALA A 151 15.11 -4.48 1.48
CA ALA A 151 15.55 -5.75 2.01
C ALA A 151 16.80 -6.28 1.28
N LEU A 152 16.81 -6.23 -0.06
CA LEU A 152 17.96 -6.62 -0.88
C LEU A 152 19.19 -5.77 -0.57
N LEU A 153 19.02 -4.45 -0.53
CA LEU A 153 20.09 -3.50 -0.25
C LEU A 153 20.65 -3.66 1.16
N ALA A 154 19.81 -4.01 2.13
CA ALA A 154 20.27 -4.35 3.49
C ALA A 154 21.05 -5.69 3.56
N GLY A 155 21.02 -6.53 2.52
CA GLY A 155 21.70 -7.84 2.46
C GLY A 155 20.83 -9.01 2.91
N ASN A 156 19.51 -8.84 2.94
CA ASN A 156 18.55 -9.92 3.13
C ASN A 156 18.24 -10.63 1.80
N THR A 157 17.73 -11.86 1.87
CA THR A 157 17.04 -12.52 0.76
C THR A 157 15.54 -12.33 0.91
N VAL A 158 14.81 -12.35 -0.21
CA VAL A 158 13.38 -12.08 -0.23
C VAL A 158 12.61 -13.22 -0.89
N ILE A 159 11.57 -13.69 -0.21
CA ILE A 159 10.54 -14.56 -0.77
C ILE A 159 9.29 -13.72 -0.97
N ILE A 160 8.87 -13.55 -2.21
CA ILE A 160 7.68 -12.78 -2.58
C ILE A 160 6.51 -13.76 -2.73
N LYS A 161 5.43 -13.50 -2.01
CA LYS A 161 4.15 -14.20 -2.16
C LYS A 161 3.10 -13.20 -2.64
N PRO A 162 2.82 -13.13 -3.95
CA PRO A 162 1.81 -12.22 -4.48
C PRO A 162 0.40 -12.62 -4.08
N ALA A 163 -0.51 -11.64 -4.14
CA ALA A 163 -1.93 -11.93 -4.04
C ALA A 163 -2.38 -12.91 -5.14
N PRO A 164 -3.31 -13.83 -4.85
CA PRO A 164 -3.85 -14.75 -5.87
C PRO A 164 -4.44 -14.06 -7.10
N GLN A 165 -4.92 -12.84 -6.93
CA GLN A 165 -5.53 -12.05 -7.99
C GLN A 165 -4.49 -11.46 -8.97
N THR A 166 -3.27 -11.18 -8.51
CA THR A 166 -2.22 -10.54 -9.33
C THR A 166 -0.89 -11.27 -9.20
N PRO A 167 -0.79 -12.54 -9.63
CA PRO A 167 0.45 -13.30 -9.52
C PRO A 167 1.53 -12.82 -10.50
N VAL A 168 1.17 -12.45 -11.72
CA VAL A 168 2.09 -12.11 -12.81
C VAL A 168 2.99 -10.89 -12.49
N PRO A 169 2.51 -9.80 -11.88
CA PRO A 169 3.36 -8.69 -11.49
C PRO A 169 4.61 -9.09 -10.70
N ALA A 170 4.49 -10.00 -9.73
CA ALA A 170 5.65 -10.47 -8.97
C ALA A 170 6.61 -11.33 -9.83
N GLU A 171 6.05 -12.15 -10.72
CA GLU A 171 6.82 -12.97 -11.66
C GLU A 171 7.64 -12.07 -12.61
N ARG A 172 7.07 -10.97 -13.12
CA ARG A 172 7.77 -9.98 -13.95
C ARG A 172 8.91 -9.30 -13.19
N VAL A 173 8.71 -8.99 -11.91
CA VAL A 173 9.78 -8.44 -11.07
C VAL A 173 10.94 -9.43 -10.97
N LEU A 174 10.66 -10.73 -10.77
CA LEU A 174 11.68 -11.77 -10.74
C LEU A 174 12.37 -11.97 -12.10
N GLU A 175 11.62 -11.94 -13.21
CA GLU A 175 12.16 -12.00 -14.55
C GLU A 175 13.17 -10.88 -14.80
N CYS A 176 12.86 -9.64 -14.41
CA CYS A 176 13.78 -8.52 -14.52
C CYS A 176 15.06 -8.73 -13.66
N PHE A 177 14.95 -9.31 -12.47
CA PHE A 177 16.12 -9.66 -11.67
C PHE A 177 16.98 -10.75 -12.33
N ASN A 178 16.35 -11.75 -12.93
CA ASN A 178 17.07 -12.82 -13.64
C ASN A 178 17.81 -12.30 -14.88
N THR A 179 17.21 -11.32 -15.60
CA THR A 179 17.85 -10.70 -16.79
C THR A 179 19.13 -9.94 -16.42
N VAL A 180 19.26 -9.46 -15.18
CA VAL A 180 20.44 -8.73 -14.72
C VAL A 180 21.41 -9.60 -13.90
N ASP A 181 21.29 -10.90 -14.01
CA ASP A 181 22.16 -11.90 -13.36
C ASP A 181 22.20 -11.80 -11.83
N LEU A 182 21.06 -11.46 -11.19
CA LEU A 182 20.98 -11.53 -9.72
C LEU A 182 21.29 -12.98 -9.27
N PRO A 183 22.14 -13.19 -8.27
CA PRO A 183 22.45 -14.54 -7.82
C PRO A 183 21.19 -15.35 -7.47
N PRO A 184 21.12 -16.62 -7.84
CA PRO A 184 19.91 -17.44 -7.69
C PRO A 184 19.47 -17.52 -6.22
N ASN A 185 18.17 -17.54 -6.01
CA ASN A 185 17.50 -17.63 -4.71
C ASN A 185 17.69 -16.41 -3.78
N VAL A 186 18.26 -15.31 -4.26
CA VAL A 186 18.29 -14.03 -3.53
C VAL A 186 16.90 -13.42 -3.52
N VAL A 187 16.18 -13.49 -4.65
CA VAL A 187 14.75 -13.22 -4.77
C VAL A 187 14.06 -14.46 -5.28
N GLN A 188 12.95 -14.84 -4.69
CA GLN A 188 12.10 -15.95 -5.13
C GLN A 188 10.64 -15.51 -5.13
N VAL A 189 9.86 -15.98 -6.10
CA VAL A 189 8.41 -15.79 -6.15
C VAL A 189 7.74 -17.15 -5.97
N ILE A 190 6.74 -17.21 -5.11
CA ILE A 190 6.02 -18.45 -4.78
C ILE A 190 4.52 -18.25 -4.73
N HIS A 191 3.79 -19.29 -5.07
CA HIS A 191 2.33 -19.32 -4.96
C HIS A 191 1.94 -20.35 -3.88
N LEU A 192 1.15 -19.90 -2.91
CA LEU A 192 0.73 -20.70 -1.76
C LEU A 192 -0.76 -20.56 -1.50
N SER A 193 -1.35 -21.62 -0.94
CA SER A 193 -2.64 -21.52 -0.29
C SER A 193 -2.61 -20.57 0.91
N GLN A 194 -3.77 -20.21 1.44
CA GLN A 194 -3.84 -19.41 2.66
C GLN A 194 -3.09 -20.10 3.80
N GLN A 195 -3.31 -21.40 4.03
CA GLN A 195 -2.63 -22.16 5.06
C GLN A 195 -1.11 -22.21 4.82
N GLY A 196 -0.67 -22.50 3.60
CA GLY A 196 0.76 -22.50 3.27
C GLY A 196 1.42 -21.13 3.47
N THR A 197 0.66 -20.05 3.33
CA THR A 197 1.15 -18.70 3.65
C THR A 197 1.34 -18.50 5.16
N LEU A 198 0.42 -18.99 5.98
CA LEU A 198 0.56 -18.94 7.44
C LEU A 198 1.71 -19.85 7.91
N ASP A 199 1.87 -21.02 7.31
CA ASP A 199 2.98 -21.94 7.58
C ASP A 199 4.33 -21.28 7.26
N LEU A 200 4.43 -20.56 6.13
CA LEU A 200 5.61 -19.76 5.78
C LEU A 200 5.89 -18.67 6.84
N CYS A 201 4.85 -17.94 7.29
CA CYS A 201 5.01 -16.92 8.32
C CYS A 201 5.46 -17.51 9.67
N ALA A 202 5.03 -18.72 10.00
CA ALA A 202 5.40 -19.42 11.23
C ALA A 202 6.82 -20.04 11.18
N ASP A 203 7.40 -20.28 9.99
CA ASP A 203 8.68 -20.97 9.85
C ASP A 203 9.82 -20.22 10.59
N PRO A 204 10.60 -20.90 11.46
CA PRO A 204 11.62 -20.25 12.28
C PRO A 204 12.84 -19.71 11.46
N ARG A 205 12.97 -20.07 10.19
CA ARG A 205 14.01 -19.58 9.29
C ARG A 205 13.66 -18.23 8.66
N ILE A 206 12.40 -17.82 8.77
CA ILE A 206 11.94 -16.49 8.34
C ILE A 206 12.24 -15.49 9.46
N ASN A 207 12.85 -14.37 9.11
CA ASN A 207 13.33 -13.36 10.05
C ASN A 207 12.47 -12.11 10.08
N PHE A 208 11.72 -11.83 9.00
CA PHE A 208 10.80 -10.72 8.91
C PHE A 208 9.67 -11.03 7.94
N VAL A 209 8.46 -10.59 8.26
CA VAL A 209 7.30 -10.66 7.37
C VAL A 209 6.79 -9.25 7.11
N SER A 210 6.79 -8.83 5.84
CA SER A 210 6.11 -7.63 5.35
C SER A 210 4.79 -8.07 4.73
N PHE A 211 3.69 -7.56 5.24
CA PHE A 211 2.35 -7.86 4.75
C PHE A 211 1.60 -6.57 4.43
N THR A 212 1.07 -6.48 3.22
CA THR A 212 0.10 -5.44 2.84
C THR A 212 -1.20 -6.12 2.42
N GLY A 213 -2.31 -5.73 3.05
CA GLY A 213 -3.63 -6.33 2.78
C GLY A 213 -4.69 -5.95 3.80
N SER A 214 -5.71 -6.80 3.97
CA SER A 214 -6.83 -6.55 4.89
C SER A 214 -6.44 -6.69 6.36
N VAL A 215 -7.17 -6.01 7.26
CA VAL A 215 -6.99 -6.13 8.72
C VAL A 215 -7.08 -7.58 9.21
N PRO A 216 -8.10 -8.39 8.83
CA PRO A 216 -8.13 -9.79 9.23
C PRO A 216 -6.94 -10.61 8.71
N GLY A 217 -6.45 -10.31 7.49
CA GLY A 217 -5.25 -10.93 6.94
C GLY A 217 -4.00 -10.59 7.74
N GLY A 218 -3.85 -9.33 8.13
CA GLY A 218 -2.74 -8.87 8.97
C GLY A 218 -2.74 -9.51 10.36
N GLN A 219 -3.91 -9.63 10.98
CA GLN A 219 -4.07 -10.31 12.27
C GLN A 219 -3.63 -11.78 12.17
N ALA A 220 -4.10 -12.51 11.13
CA ALA A 220 -3.73 -13.91 10.92
C ALA A 220 -2.22 -14.10 10.67
N VAL A 221 -1.60 -13.20 9.90
CA VAL A 221 -0.15 -13.20 9.64
C VAL A 221 0.64 -12.92 10.92
N GLN A 222 0.23 -11.94 11.72
CA GLN A 222 0.88 -11.61 12.99
C GLN A 222 0.77 -12.77 13.98
N GLU A 223 -0.39 -13.39 14.09
CA GLU A 223 -0.62 -14.57 14.93
C GLU A 223 0.27 -15.74 14.50
N ALA A 224 0.29 -16.09 13.21
CA ALA A 224 1.16 -17.13 12.68
C ALA A 224 2.63 -16.86 12.95
N ALA A 225 3.09 -15.62 12.75
CA ALA A 225 4.47 -15.24 13.04
C ALA A 225 4.84 -15.35 14.53
N ALA A 226 3.89 -15.07 15.42
CA ALA A 226 4.08 -15.17 16.88
C ALA A 226 4.13 -16.62 17.38
N HIS A 227 3.42 -17.55 16.74
CA HIS A 227 3.44 -18.97 17.11
C HIS A 227 4.71 -19.72 16.68
N GLY A 228 5.49 -19.16 15.73
CA GLY A 228 6.77 -19.72 15.30
C GLY A 228 7.85 -19.59 16.35
N ARG A 229 8.91 -20.42 16.25
CA ARG A 229 10.10 -20.23 17.08
C ARG A 229 10.85 -18.95 16.68
N GLY A 230 11.41 -18.27 17.68
CA GLY A 230 12.13 -17.01 17.52
C GLY A 230 11.20 -15.79 17.54
N PHE A 231 11.80 -14.60 17.64
CA PHE A 231 11.09 -13.33 17.69
C PHE A 231 11.31 -12.58 16.37
N LYS A 232 10.55 -12.95 15.33
CA LYS A 232 10.63 -12.29 14.03
C LYS A 232 9.85 -10.98 14.01
N GLY A 233 10.34 -9.99 13.27
CA GLY A 233 9.62 -8.76 13.02
C GLY A 233 8.44 -8.98 12.05
N VAL A 234 7.39 -8.19 12.23
CA VAL A 234 6.24 -8.14 11.32
C VAL A 234 5.93 -6.67 11.04
N GLY A 235 5.96 -6.29 9.77
CA GLY A 235 5.44 -5.02 9.26
C GLY A 235 4.07 -5.26 8.63
N LEU A 236 3.08 -4.49 9.05
CA LEU A 236 1.68 -4.62 8.62
C LEU A 236 1.22 -3.27 8.06
N GLU A 237 0.90 -3.25 6.78
CA GLU A 237 0.25 -2.13 6.09
C GLU A 237 -1.15 -2.60 5.69
N LEU A 238 -2.16 -2.14 6.42
CA LEU A 238 -3.52 -2.66 6.32
C LEU A 238 -4.47 -1.60 5.75
N GLY A 239 -5.78 -1.85 5.87
CA GLY A 239 -6.80 -0.96 5.36
C GLY A 239 -6.81 0.42 6.00
N GLY A 240 -7.56 1.33 5.38
CA GLY A 240 -7.80 2.68 5.84
C GLY A 240 -9.29 3.06 5.74
N LYS A 241 -9.64 4.20 6.30
CA LYS A 241 -10.93 4.90 6.13
C LYS A 241 -10.63 6.39 6.14
N ASP A 242 -9.83 6.81 5.18
CA ASP A 242 -9.12 8.07 5.24
C ASP A 242 -10.06 9.28 5.15
N PRO A 243 -9.97 10.22 6.12
CA PRO A 243 -10.79 11.41 6.16
C PRO A 243 -10.13 12.57 5.40
N ALA A 244 -10.96 13.41 4.79
CA ALA A 244 -10.60 14.73 4.32
C ALA A 244 -11.47 15.78 5.00
N TYR A 245 -10.89 16.88 5.46
CA TYR A 245 -11.62 18.04 5.98
C TYR A 245 -11.42 19.26 5.09
N VAL A 246 -12.54 19.82 4.61
CA VAL A 246 -12.58 21.01 3.76
C VAL A 246 -13.05 22.18 4.61
N ARG A 247 -12.13 23.11 4.90
CA ARG A 247 -12.41 24.34 5.66
C ARG A 247 -13.11 25.38 4.81
N GLU A 248 -13.69 26.38 5.48
CA GLU A 248 -14.41 27.48 4.85
C GLU A 248 -13.58 28.36 3.91
N ASP A 249 -12.26 28.37 4.10
CA ASP A 249 -11.28 29.16 3.36
C ASP A 249 -10.53 28.35 2.26
N ALA A 250 -10.94 27.10 2.02
CA ALA A 250 -10.34 26.25 1.00
C ALA A 250 -10.62 26.76 -0.43
N ASP A 251 -9.64 26.59 -1.33
CA ASP A 251 -9.90 26.72 -2.77
C ASP A 251 -10.78 25.55 -3.24
N LEU A 252 -12.08 25.79 -3.40
CA LEU A 252 -13.03 24.74 -3.70
C LEU A 252 -12.77 24.03 -5.03
N ALA A 253 -12.37 24.77 -6.07
CA ALA A 253 -12.15 24.17 -7.39
C ALA A 253 -10.96 23.20 -7.36
N TYR A 254 -9.87 23.61 -6.73
CA TYR A 254 -8.69 22.78 -6.52
C TYR A 254 -9.00 21.58 -5.61
N THR A 255 -9.69 21.82 -4.50
CA THR A 255 -10.04 20.80 -3.50
C THR A 255 -10.94 19.73 -4.08
N VAL A 256 -12.00 20.12 -4.79
CA VAL A 256 -12.95 19.20 -5.42
C VAL A 256 -12.24 18.32 -6.46
N ALA A 257 -11.39 18.89 -7.32
CA ALA A 257 -10.66 18.12 -8.33
C ALA A 257 -9.79 17.03 -7.69
N ASN A 258 -9.07 17.37 -6.62
CA ASN A 258 -8.20 16.43 -5.92
C ASN A 258 -8.98 15.39 -5.10
N LEU A 259 -10.08 15.77 -4.46
CA LEU A 259 -10.87 14.84 -3.64
C LEU A 259 -11.73 13.89 -4.48
N VAL A 260 -12.18 14.30 -5.66
CA VAL A 260 -12.85 13.41 -6.63
C VAL A 260 -11.86 12.35 -7.14
N ASP A 261 -10.63 12.75 -7.49
CA ASP A 261 -9.56 11.79 -7.86
C ASP A 261 -9.20 10.89 -6.68
N GLY A 262 -8.97 11.47 -5.49
CA GLY A 262 -8.62 10.72 -4.28
C GLY A 262 -9.67 9.72 -3.82
N ALA A 263 -10.95 9.94 -4.13
CA ALA A 263 -12.03 9.01 -3.81
C ALA A 263 -12.22 7.91 -4.86
N PHE A 264 -12.00 8.20 -6.15
CA PHE A 264 -12.41 7.31 -7.23
C PHE A 264 -11.26 6.73 -8.07
N PHE A 265 -10.01 7.25 -7.92
CA PHE A 265 -8.86 6.64 -8.58
C PHE A 265 -8.80 5.14 -8.30
N ASN A 266 -8.44 4.34 -9.32
CA ASN A 266 -8.41 2.87 -9.23
C ASN A 266 -9.75 2.26 -8.76
N SER A 267 -10.89 2.90 -9.09
CA SER A 267 -12.23 2.51 -8.62
C SER A 267 -12.36 2.51 -7.08
N GLY A 268 -11.67 3.43 -6.39
CA GLY A 268 -11.62 3.52 -4.94
C GLY A 268 -10.91 2.35 -4.25
N GLN A 269 -10.18 1.53 -5.00
CA GLN A 269 -9.48 0.34 -4.49
C GLN A 269 -8.06 0.70 -4.02
N SER A 270 -7.97 1.67 -3.11
CA SER A 270 -6.73 2.13 -2.49
C SER A 270 -6.88 2.15 -0.97
N CYS A 271 -5.83 1.72 -0.25
CA CYS A 271 -5.82 1.77 1.22
C CYS A 271 -5.86 3.19 1.77
N CYS A 272 -5.44 4.18 0.96
CA CYS A 272 -5.49 5.61 1.26
C CYS A 272 -6.51 6.38 0.40
N SER A 273 -7.52 5.69 -0.14
CA SER A 273 -8.66 6.35 -0.79
C SER A 273 -9.39 7.25 0.20
N VAL A 274 -9.77 8.42 -0.24
CA VAL A 274 -10.59 9.33 0.59
C VAL A 274 -12.02 8.79 0.62
N GLU A 275 -12.39 8.20 1.74
CA GLU A 275 -13.70 7.56 1.90
C GLU A 275 -14.68 8.37 2.77
N ARG A 276 -14.16 9.34 3.57
CA ARG A 276 -14.96 10.23 4.43
C ARG A 276 -14.55 11.68 4.16
N ILE A 277 -15.50 12.51 3.76
CA ILE A 277 -15.24 13.92 3.48
C ILE A 277 -16.09 14.75 4.42
N TYR A 278 -15.44 15.54 5.28
CA TYR A 278 -16.07 16.51 6.17
C TYR A 278 -15.95 17.90 5.56
N VAL A 279 -17.05 18.63 5.47
CA VAL A 279 -17.07 19.94 4.80
C VAL A 279 -17.70 20.95 5.72
N HIS A 280 -16.98 22.04 5.97
CA HIS A 280 -17.47 23.16 6.77
C HIS A 280 -18.78 23.72 6.19
N SER A 281 -19.75 24.00 7.07
CA SER A 281 -21.12 24.38 6.69
C SER A 281 -21.18 25.60 5.78
N ALA A 282 -20.23 26.52 5.90
CA ALA A 282 -20.16 27.74 5.07
C ALA A 282 -19.94 27.45 3.57
N VAL A 283 -19.30 26.34 3.22
CA VAL A 283 -18.96 25.98 1.84
C VAL A 283 -19.59 24.66 1.38
N TYR A 284 -20.37 24.02 2.25
CA TYR A 284 -20.90 22.67 2.04
C TYR A 284 -21.72 22.53 0.76
N ASP A 285 -22.70 23.38 0.56
CA ASP A 285 -23.64 23.24 -0.57
C ASP A 285 -22.95 23.43 -1.92
N GLU A 286 -22.02 24.38 -2.00
CA GLU A 286 -21.23 24.63 -3.21
C GLU A 286 -20.21 23.48 -3.46
N PHE A 287 -19.54 23.00 -2.41
CA PHE A 287 -18.64 21.86 -2.51
C PHE A 287 -19.36 20.62 -3.01
N VAL A 288 -20.48 20.24 -2.39
CA VAL A 288 -21.26 19.05 -2.74
C VAL A 288 -21.75 19.13 -4.20
N LYS A 289 -22.21 20.30 -4.63
CA LYS A 289 -22.63 20.52 -6.02
C LYS A 289 -21.46 20.31 -6.99
N GLN A 290 -20.33 20.98 -6.76
CA GLN A 290 -19.16 20.86 -7.62
C GLN A 290 -18.60 19.42 -7.65
N PHE A 291 -18.55 18.73 -6.49
CA PHE A 291 -18.09 17.35 -6.37
C PHE A 291 -18.97 16.39 -7.19
N ALA A 292 -20.30 16.51 -7.08
CA ALA A 292 -21.22 15.69 -7.85
C ALA A 292 -21.14 15.96 -9.36
N ASP A 293 -21.07 17.24 -9.76
CA ASP A 293 -20.99 17.63 -11.17
C ASP A 293 -19.68 17.10 -11.80
N LEU A 294 -18.54 17.20 -11.10
CA LEU A 294 -17.26 16.70 -11.58
C LEU A 294 -17.24 15.16 -11.63
N THR A 295 -17.79 14.49 -10.63
CA THR A 295 -17.93 13.03 -10.62
C THR A 295 -18.67 12.51 -11.85
N ARG A 296 -19.81 13.14 -12.21
CA ARG A 296 -20.57 12.76 -13.41
C ARG A 296 -19.82 13.00 -14.71
N LYS A 297 -19.00 14.02 -14.74
CA LYS A 297 -18.28 14.45 -15.95
C LYS A 297 -17.06 13.59 -16.25
N ASP A 298 -16.26 13.21 -15.25
CA ASP A 298 -14.90 12.72 -15.45
C ASP A 298 -14.80 11.19 -15.54
N TYR A 299 -15.86 10.46 -15.16
CA TYR A 299 -15.79 8.99 -15.13
C TYR A 299 -16.57 8.32 -16.25
N VAL A 300 -15.83 7.50 -17.01
CA VAL A 300 -16.35 6.56 -18.01
C VAL A 300 -16.07 5.15 -17.50
N VAL A 301 -17.13 4.44 -17.12
CA VAL A 301 -17.06 3.07 -16.61
C VAL A 301 -17.00 2.09 -17.77
N GLY A 302 -16.02 1.18 -17.80
CA GLY A 302 -15.94 0.27 -18.95
C GLY A 302 -14.80 -0.74 -18.93
N ASP A 303 -14.45 -1.20 -20.14
CA ASP A 303 -13.34 -2.12 -20.39
C ASP A 303 -12.02 -1.47 -19.98
N PRO A 304 -11.25 -2.08 -19.07
CA PRO A 304 -9.97 -1.52 -18.63
C PRO A 304 -8.92 -1.41 -19.76
N MET A 305 -9.10 -2.13 -20.86
CA MET A 305 -8.22 -2.05 -22.04
C MET A 305 -8.63 -0.95 -23.03
N ALA A 306 -9.82 -0.37 -22.90
CA ALA A 306 -10.27 0.72 -23.76
C ALA A 306 -9.61 2.06 -23.35
N LYS A 307 -9.27 2.88 -24.36
CA LYS A 307 -8.52 4.12 -24.16
C LYS A 307 -9.30 5.22 -23.44
N ASP A 308 -10.60 5.21 -23.56
CA ASP A 308 -11.54 6.19 -23.01
C ASP A 308 -12.09 5.79 -21.63
N THR A 309 -11.83 4.57 -21.18
CA THR A 309 -12.21 4.14 -19.83
C THR A 309 -11.36 4.85 -18.78
N THR A 310 -12.01 5.52 -17.83
CA THR A 310 -11.36 6.18 -16.69
C THR A 310 -11.66 5.47 -15.36
N LEU A 311 -12.67 4.59 -15.33
CA LEU A 311 -13.01 3.76 -14.18
C LEU A 311 -13.25 2.31 -14.63
N GLY A 312 -12.38 1.41 -14.18
CA GLY A 312 -12.49 -0.02 -14.47
C GLY A 312 -13.39 -0.77 -13.48
N PRO A 313 -13.47 -2.11 -13.59
CA PRO A 313 -14.21 -2.94 -12.65
C PRO A 313 -13.57 -2.95 -11.27
N VAL A 314 -14.36 -3.20 -10.22
CA VAL A 314 -13.81 -3.65 -8.94
C VAL A 314 -13.36 -5.11 -9.05
N VAL A 315 -12.44 -5.50 -8.18
CA VAL A 315 -11.64 -6.73 -8.32
C VAL A 315 -12.45 -8.04 -8.39
N SER A 316 -13.67 -8.07 -7.86
CA SER A 316 -14.50 -9.29 -7.84
C SER A 316 -15.99 -9.01 -7.71
N LEU A 317 -16.81 -9.98 -8.09
CA LEU A 317 -18.26 -9.94 -7.88
C LEU A 317 -18.61 -9.83 -6.38
N ALA A 318 -17.83 -10.47 -5.51
CA ALA A 318 -18.02 -10.37 -4.07
C ALA A 318 -17.78 -8.93 -3.56
N SER A 319 -16.73 -8.27 -4.06
CA SER A 319 -16.46 -6.85 -3.76
C SER A 319 -17.58 -5.95 -4.27
N ALA A 320 -18.02 -6.13 -5.52
CA ALA A 320 -19.12 -5.37 -6.10
C ALA A 320 -20.42 -5.51 -5.29
N LYS A 321 -20.74 -6.73 -4.87
CA LYS A 321 -21.94 -7.00 -4.03
C LYS A 321 -21.84 -6.31 -2.66
N ARG A 322 -20.66 -6.37 -2.02
CA ARG A 322 -20.42 -5.74 -0.72
C ARG A 322 -20.54 -4.20 -0.82
N ILE A 323 -19.94 -3.59 -1.83
CA ILE A 323 -19.98 -2.14 -2.06
C ILE A 323 -21.44 -1.67 -2.26
N ARG A 324 -22.18 -2.32 -3.15
CA ARG A 324 -23.60 -2.00 -3.41
C ARG A 324 -24.48 -2.17 -2.17
N LYS A 325 -24.21 -3.22 -1.39
CA LYS A 325 -24.92 -3.45 -0.12
C LYS A 325 -24.66 -2.34 0.87
N GLN A 326 -23.41 -1.91 1.05
CA GLN A 326 -23.03 -0.85 1.98
C GLN A 326 -23.71 0.48 1.62
N VAL A 327 -23.79 0.82 0.33
CA VAL A 327 -24.52 1.99 -0.15
C VAL A 327 -26.04 1.86 0.08
N ALA A 328 -26.62 0.70 -0.24
CA ALA A 328 -28.05 0.46 -0.03
C ALA A 328 -28.44 0.53 1.46
N ASP A 329 -27.61 -0.03 2.34
CA ASP A 329 -27.82 0.02 3.79
C ASP A 329 -27.73 1.48 4.32
N ALA A 330 -26.79 2.29 3.81
CA ALA A 330 -26.70 3.70 4.17
C ALA A 330 -27.95 4.49 3.72
N VAL A 331 -28.43 4.28 2.50
CA VAL A 331 -29.66 4.91 2.00
C VAL A 331 -30.87 4.48 2.83
N ALA A 332 -30.96 3.20 3.19
CA ALA A 332 -32.03 2.70 4.07
C ALA A 332 -31.96 3.30 5.48
N ALA A 333 -30.76 3.68 5.95
CA ALA A 333 -30.56 4.35 7.23
C ALA A 333 -30.79 5.89 7.16
N GLY A 334 -31.09 6.45 5.98
CA GLY A 334 -31.43 7.86 5.81
C GLY A 334 -30.42 8.70 5.03
N ALA A 335 -29.30 8.11 4.55
CA ALA A 335 -28.40 8.82 3.66
C ALA A 335 -29.06 9.18 2.33
N THR A 336 -28.60 10.26 1.72
CA THR A 336 -29.04 10.71 0.40
C THR A 336 -28.03 10.27 -0.65
N LEU A 337 -28.45 9.40 -1.59
CA LEU A 337 -27.64 9.05 -2.76
C LEU A 337 -27.71 10.20 -3.77
N LEU A 338 -26.70 11.05 -3.79
CA LEU A 338 -26.64 12.23 -4.65
C LEU A 338 -26.19 11.90 -6.08
N VAL A 339 -25.23 10.98 -6.21
CA VAL A 339 -24.79 10.40 -7.48
C VAL A 339 -24.89 8.89 -7.33
N GLY A 340 -25.64 8.25 -8.21
CA GLY A 340 -25.84 6.79 -8.22
C GLY A 340 -25.12 6.11 -9.37
N GLU A 341 -24.73 4.85 -9.19
CA GLU A 341 -24.04 4.08 -10.24
C GLU A 341 -24.87 3.98 -11.55
N ASN A 342 -26.19 4.07 -11.46
CA ASN A 342 -27.11 4.02 -12.60
C ASN A 342 -27.01 5.26 -13.52
N GLU A 343 -26.33 6.31 -13.12
CA GLU A 343 -26.06 7.48 -13.95
C GLU A 343 -24.91 7.20 -14.96
N PHE A 344 -24.15 6.12 -14.79
CA PHE A 344 -23.02 5.76 -15.64
C PHE A 344 -23.37 4.59 -16.54
N VAL A 345 -23.36 4.81 -17.85
CA VAL A 345 -23.83 3.84 -18.89
C VAL A 345 -23.08 2.50 -18.81
N GLY A 346 -21.79 2.52 -18.44
CA GLY A 346 -20.96 1.31 -18.30
C GLY A 346 -21.22 0.51 -17.03
N ALA A 347 -21.78 1.14 -15.98
CA ALA A 347 -22.08 0.45 -14.73
C ALA A 347 -23.25 -0.52 -14.91
N LYS A 348 -23.12 -1.72 -14.32
CA LYS A 348 -24.14 -2.75 -14.50
C LYS A 348 -24.29 -3.60 -13.24
N GLU A 349 -25.52 -3.63 -12.70
CA GLU A 349 -25.87 -4.49 -11.58
C GLU A 349 -25.56 -5.97 -11.87
N GLY A 350 -25.11 -6.70 -10.86
CA GLY A 350 -24.73 -8.09 -10.97
C GLY A 350 -23.36 -8.33 -11.62
N THR A 351 -22.65 -7.27 -12.00
CA THR A 351 -21.29 -7.32 -12.54
C THR A 351 -20.29 -6.62 -11.61
N THR A 352 -19.01 -6.68 -11.97
CA THR A 352 -17.91 -5.98 -11.30
C THR A 352 -17.82 -4.49 -11.69
N LEU A 353 -18.56 -4.04 -12.69
CA LEU A 353 -18.62 -2.66 -13.14
C LEU A 353 -19.54 -1.86 -12.20
N VAL A 354 -18.94 -1.27 -11.17
CA VAL A 354 -19.60 -0.39 -10.19
C VAL A 354 -19.24 1.05 -10.56
N GLY A 355 -20.25 1.89 -10.79
CA GLY A 355 -20.05 3.31 -11.05
C GLY A 355 -19.72 4.09 -9.77
N PRO A 356 -19.19 5.33 -9.90
CA PRO A 356 -19.00 6.22 -8.77
C PRO A 356 -20.33 6.51 -8.05
N GLN A 357 -20.26 6.57 -6.73
CA GLN A 357 -21.43 6.89 -5.90
C GLN A 357 -21.05 7.94 -4.85
N VAL A 358 -21.91 8.94 -4.69
CA VAL A 358 -21.73 10.03 -3.74
C VAL A 358 -22.92 10.04 -2.78
N LEU A 359 -22.61 9.91 -1.49
CA LEU A 359 -23.59 9.94 -0.41
C LEU A 359 -23.46 11.23 0.40
N THR A 360 -24.59 11.82 0.77
CA THR A 360 -24.71 12.94 1.69
C THR A 360 -25.70 12.58 2.79
N ASN A 361 -25.86 13.45 3.79
CA ASN A 361 -26.70 13.16 4.95
C ASN A 361 -26.34 11.84 5.63
N VAL A 362 -25.04 11.61 5.76
CA VAL A 362 -24.46 10.42 6.41
C VAL A 362 -24.09 10.74 7.85
N ASP A 363 -24.03 9.71 8.69
CA ASP A 363 -23.50 9.77 10.05
C ASP A 363 -22.65 8.54 10.40
N HIS A 364 -21.93 8.60 11.51
CA HIS A 364 -20.99 7.55 11.96
C HIS A 364 -21.67 6.24 12.40
N GLY A 365 -22.99 6.21 12.54
CA GLY A 365 -23.75 4.99 12.74
C GLY A 365 -23.89 4.15 11.47
N MET A 366 -23.61 4.72 10.31
CA MET A 366 -23.69 4.05 9.01
C MET A 366 -22.36 3.33 8.70
N GLU A 367 -22.45 2.09 8.24
CA GLU A 367 -21.27 1.28 7.89
C GLU A 367 -20.37 1.97 6.85
N VAL A 368 -20.95 2.74 5.92
CA VAL A 368 -20.22 3.53 4.92
C VAL A 368 -19.31 4.62 5.52
N MET A 369 -19.50 4.98 6.80
CA MET A 369 -18.65 5.93 7.51
C MET A 369 -17.65 5.26 8.46
N SER A 370 -17.90 4.03 8.89
CA SER A 370 -17.11 3.34 9.91
C SER A 370 -16.24 2.20 9.37
N GLU A 371 -16.66 1.52 8.29
CA GLU A 371 -15.94 0.39 7.71
C GLU A 371 -15.38 0.71 6.31
N GLU A 372 -14.20 0.18 6.01
CA GLU A 372 -13.53 0.37 4.72
C GLU A 372 -14.40 -0.12 3.55
N THR A 373 -14.69 0.77 2.60
CA THR A 373 -15.49 0.44 1.41
C THR A 373 -14.66 -0.25 0.35
N PHE A 374 -13.46 0.24 0.11
CA PHE A 374 -12.54 -0.24 -0.94
C PHE A 374 -13.24 -0.34 -2.30
N GLY A 375 -13.92 0.73 -2.67
CA GLY A 375 -14.75 0.84 -3.86
C GLY A 375 -15.09 2.30 -4.19
N PRO A 376 -15.71 2.58 -5.34
CA PRO A 376 -15.92 3.95 -5.82
C PRO A 376 -17.12 4.62 -5.10
N VAL A 377 -16.94 4.88 -3.81
CA VAL A 377 -17.97 5.51 -2.95
C VAL A 377 -17.33 6.62 -2.11
N ALA A 378 -17.88 7.82 -2.21
CA ALA A 378 -17.53 8.96 -1.37
C ALA A 378 -18.70 9.34 -0.47
N ALA A 379 -18.45 9.47 0.84
CA ALA A 379 -19.44 9.90 1.82
C ALA A 379 -19.08 11.30 2.33
N ILE A 380 -20.01 12.27 2.19
CA ILE A 380 -19.79 13.69 2.50
C ILE A 380 -20.69 14.10 3.65
N MET A 381 -20.07 14.58 4.75
CA MET A 381 -20.75 15.03 5.97
C MET A 381 -20.49 16.52 6.21
N LYS A 382 -21.54 17.25 6.58
CA LYS A 382 -21.46 18.64 6.99
C LYS A 382 -20.94 18.74 8.43
N VAL A 383 -20.06 19.71 8.70
CA VAL A 383 -19.56 20.04 10.04
C VAL A 383 -19.61 21.56 10.25
N ASP A 384 -19.70 22.00 11.50
CA ASP A 384 -19.85 23.41 11.83
C ASP A 384 -18.58 24.04 12.43
N SER A 385 -17.56 23.22 12.75
CA SER A 385 -16.29 23.75 13.29
C SER A 385 -15.09 22.82 13.01
N ASP A 386 -13.89 23.38 13.19
CA ASP A 386 -12.62 22.65 13.12
C ASP A 386 -12.56 21.55 14.19
N GLU A 387 -13.05 21.82 15.41
CA GLU A 387 -13.06 20.87 16.52
C GLU A 387 -13.98 19.67 16.26
N GLU A 388 -15.17 19.92 15.70
CA GLU A 388 -16.08 18.85 15.29
C GLU A 388 -15.45 17.99 14.20
N ALA A 389 -14.86 18.60 13.17
CA ALA A 389 -14.17 17.88 12.11
C ALA A 389 -13.04 16.99 12.66
N LEU A 390 -12.19 17.54 13.53
CA LEU A 390 -11.11 16.82 14.15
C LEU A 390 -11.59 15.60 14.96
N ALA A 391 -12.63 15.79 15.78
CA ALA A 391 -13.23 14.72 16.55
C ALA A 391 -13.77 13.59 15.67
N LEU A 392 -14.50 13.93 14.61
CA LEU A 392 -15.06 12.98 13.66
C LEU A 392 -13.98 12.28 12.80
N MET A 393 -12.93 13.00 12.41
CA MET A 393 -11.81 12.39 11.69
C MET A 393 -11.11 11.31 12.52
N ASN A 394 -10.95 11.53 13.82
CA ASN A 394 -10.37 10.58 14.76
C ASN A 394 -11.31 9.45 15.20
N ASP A 395 -12.64 9.63 15.03
CA ASP A 395 -13.63 8.60 15.33
C ASP A 395 -13.63 7.50 14.25
N SER A 396 -12.55 6.72 14.26
CA SER A 396 -12.32 5.60 13.37
C SER A 396 -11.36 4.59 14.01
N ARG A 397 -11.58 3.31 13.72
CA ARG A 397 -10.61 2.26 14.07
C ARG A 397 -9.37 2.27 13.18
N TYR A 398 -9.38 3.02 12.08
CA TYR A 398 -8.27 3.18 11.14
C TYR A 398 -7.50 4.48 11.35
N GLY A 399 -6.31 4.56 10.79
CA GLY A 399 -5.48 5.76 10.82
C GLY A 399 -4.30 5.64 9.85
N LEU A 400 -4.57 5.60 8.52
CA LEU A 400 -3.53 5.57 7.51
C LEU A 400 -3.14 6.97 7.09
N THR A 401 -4.03 7.69 6.41
CA THR A 401 -3.81 9.10 6.06
C THR A 401 -4.99 9.97 6.46
N ALA A 402 -4.75 11.27 6.55
CA ALA A 402 -5.77 12.29 6.72
C ALA A 402 -5.37 13.54 5.96
N SER A 403 -6.34 14.32 5.48
CA SER A 403 -6.07 15.54 4.75
C SER A 403 -6.91 16.72 5.24
N VAL A 404 -6.29 17.90 5.28
CA VAL A 404 -6.94 19.18 5.61
C VAL A 404 -6.77 20.12 4.43
N TRP A 405 -7.86 20.74 4.02
CA TRP A 405 -7.94 21.62 2.86
C TRP A 405 -8.29 23.03 3.31
N THR A 406 -7.37 23.98 3.15
CA THR A 406 -7.47 25.35 3.68
C THR A 406 -6.57 26.29 2.87
N ASN A 407 -6.68 27.59 3.10
CA ASN A 407 -5.83 28.57 2.46
C ASN A 407 -4.37 28.52 3.01
N PRO A 408 -3.38 28.11 2.21
CA PRO A 408 -2.01 27.98 2.68
C PRO A 408 -1.28 29.32 2.86
N ASP A 409 -1.82 30.42 2.34
CA ASP A 409 -1.21 31.75 2.39
C ASP A 409 -1.56 32.51 3.68
N GLU A 410 -2.50 32.00 4.47
CA GLU A 410 -2.92 32.61 5.73
C GLU A 410 -2.30 31.93 6.95
N ALA A 411 -1.61 32.72 7.79
CA ALA A 411 -0.94 32.18 8.97
C ALA A 411 -1.93 31.57 9.99
N ALA A 412 -3.15 32.08 10.08
CA ALA A 412 -4.21 31.52 10.93
C ALA A 412 -4.61 30.11 10.47
N SER A 413 -4.77 29.90 9.15
CA SER A 413 -5.12 28.63 8.56
C SER A 413 -4.02 27.58 8.72
N ILE A 414 -2.75 27.99 8.61
CA ILE A 414 -1.60 27.15 8.89
C ILE A 414 -1.52 26.80 10.40
N ALA A 415 -1.88 27.70 11.29
CA ALA A 415 -1.92 27.39 12.72
C ALA A 415 -3.00 26.32 13.03
N VAL A 416 -4.17 26.40 12.40
CA VAL A 416 -5.20 25.35 12.49
C VAL A 416 -4.69 24.04 11.93
N PHE A 417 -4.08 24.03 10.74
CA PHE A 417 -3.47 22.82 10.17
C PHE A 417 -2.45 22.19 11.13
N ASN A 418 -1.58 22.97 11.76
CA ASN A 418 -0.61 22.44 12.73
C ASN A 418 -1.30 21.79 13.93
N ASN A 419 -2.42 22.33 14.40
CA ASN A 419 -3.23 21.68 15.45
C ASN A 419 -3.76 20.31 14.96
N PHE A 420 -4.23 20.21 13.70
CA PHE A 420 -4.61 18.92 13.14
C PHE A 420 -3.43 17.94 13.03
N VAL A 421 -2.22 18.42 12.69
CA VAL A 421 -1.02 17.56 12.68
C VAL A 421 -0.73 16.99 14.06
N ASP A 422 -0.90 17.78 15.13
CA ASP A 422 -0.63 17.37 16.50
C ASP A 422 -1.68 16.38 17.05
N GLU A 423 -2.94 16.52 16.63
CA GLU A 423 -4.09 15.82 17.24
C GLU A 423 -4.63 14.66 16.41
N LEU A 424 -4.36 14.59 15.08
CA LEU A 424 -4.84 13.51 14.23
C LEU A 424 -4.11 12.20 14.47
N GLU A 425 -4.88 11.15 14.68
CA GLU A 425 -4.40 9.78 14.83
C GLU A 425 -4.25 9.10 13.47
N ALA A 426 -3.30 9.56 12.66
CA ALA A 426 -2.99 9.03 11.33
C ALA A 426 -1.47 8.92 11.11
N GLY A 427 -1.06 8.02 10.22
CA GLY A 427 0.34 7.86 9.85
C GLY A 427 0.88 8.99 8.98
N THR A 428 0.02 9.61 8.18
CA THR A 428 0.37 10.77 7.33
C THR A 428 -0.75 11.80 7.36
N VAL A 429 -0.37 13.08 7.53
CA VAL A 429 -1.31 14.21 7.48
C VAL A 429 -0.92 15.11 6.32
N TYR A 430 -1.86 15.40 5.44
CA TYR A 430 -1.65 16.24 4.26
C TYR A 430 -2.29 17.63 4.42
N LEU A 431 -1.61 18.64 3.90
CA LEU A 431 -2.20 19.94 3.60
C LEU A 431 -2.48 20.02 2.09
N ASN A 432 -3.74 20.26 1.72
CA ASN A 432 -4.17 20.47 0.34
C ASN A 432 -3.72 19.37 -0.64
N ARG A 433 -3.69 18.14 -0.19
CA ARG A 433 -3.33 16.95 -0.96
C ARG A 433 -3.98 15.71 -0.35
N ALA A 434 -4.21 14.69 -1.15
CA ALA A 434 -4.65 13.36 -0.73
C ALA A 434 -4.03 12.29 -1.61
N ASP A 435 -4.12 11.02 -1.20
CA ASP A 435 -3.70 9.82 -1.96
C ASP A 435 -2.32 9.94 -2.62
N ALA A 436 -1.32 10.39 -1.86
CA ALA A 436 0.00 10.63 -2.41
C ALA A 436 1.10 10.15 -1.48
N LEU A 437 1.95 9.24 -1.96
CA LEU A 437 3.09 8.74 -1.22
C LEU A 437 4.40 9.36 -1.72
N ASP A 438 5.18 9.88 -0.77
CA ASP A 438 6.54 10.34 -1.02
C ASP A 438 7.53 9.34 -0.37
N PRO A 439 8.47 8.74 -1.14
CA PRO A 439 9.43 7.79 -0.57
C PRO A 439 10.46 8.40 0.37
N ALA A 440 10.52 9.71 0.50
CA ALA A 440 11.41 10.39 1.45
C ALA A 440 10.87 10.36 2.89
N VAL A 441 9.55 10.20 3.06
CA VAL A 441 8.90 10.10 4.36
C VAL A 441 8.44 8.68 4.64
N PRO A 442 8.31 8.25 5.92
CA PRO A 442 7.86 6.92 6.23
C PRO A 442 6.39 6.74 5.86
N TRP A 443 6.07 5.60 5.27
CA TRP A 443 4.70 5.14 5.10
C TRP A 443 4.36 4.22 6.27
N THR A 444 3.38 4.60 7.06
CA THR A 444 2.98 3.93 8.29
C THR A 444 1.51 4.19 8.59
N GLY A 445 0.91 3.36 9.42
CA GLY A 445 -0.43 3.57 9.94
C GLY A 445 -0.49 3.35 11.45
N VAL A 446 -1.56 3.81 12.06
CA VAL A 446 -1.87 3.62 13.48
C VAL A 446 -3.17 2.83 13.62
N LYS A 447 -3.54 2.44 14.84
CA LYS A 447 -4.75 1.67 15.15
C LYS A 447 -4.79 0.37 14.32
N ASP A 448 -5.95 0.00 13.75
CA ASP A 448 -6.13 -1.20 12.93
C ASP A 448 -5.48 -1.11 11.54
N THR A 449 -4.97 0.06 11.14
CA THR A 449 -4.20 0.20 9.90
C THR A 449 -2.84 -0.51 9.95
N GLY A 450 -2.38 -0.88 11.13
CA GLY A 450 -1.25 -1.78 11.28
C GLY A 450 -0.09 -1.23 12.10
N ARG A 451 1.13 -1.65 11.74
CA ARG A 451 2.36 -1.33 12.49
C ARG A 451 3.61 -1.44 11.64
N GLY A 452 4.66 -0.75 12.07
CA GLY A 452 5.91 -0.67 11.33
C GLY A 452 5.86 0.44 10.28
N TYR A 453 6.88 0.52 9.48
CA TYR A 453 6.99 1.56 8.44
C TYR A 453 7.71 1.01 7.22
N SER A 454 7.33 1.49 6.06
CA SER A 454 8.10 1.33 4.83
C SER A 454 8.54 2.71 4.32
N LEU A 455 9.34 2.73 3.29
CA LEU A 455 9.93 3.94 2.71
C LEU A 455 10.85 4.70 3.68
N SER A 456 11.43 5.80 3.26
CA SER A 456 12.42 6.60 3.97
C SER A 456 13.60 5.77 4.55
N VAL A 457 14.43 6.38 5.37
CA VAL A 457 15.50 5.70 6.13
C VAL A 457 14.94 4.72 7.17
N LEU A 458 13.70 4.95 7.64
CA LEU A 458 13.04 4.10 8.63
C LEU A 458 12.65 2.73 8.04
N GLY A 459 12.29 2.66 6.76
CA GLY A 459 12.03 1.40 6.07
C GLY A 459 13.24 0.46 6.08
N TYR A 460 14.46 1.00 6.03
CA TYR A 460 15.67 0.21 6.23
C TYR A 460 15.87 -0.25 7.67
N ALA A 461 15.49 0.57 8.64
CA ALA A 461 15.67 0.28 10.05
C ALA A 461 14.93 -1.00 10.46
N GLN A 462 13.69 -1.20 10.01
CA GLN A 462 12.94 -2.42 10.34
C GLN A 462 13.44 -3.71 9.62
N LEU A 463 14.24 -3.55 8.56
CA LEU A 463 14.83 -4.66 7.79
C LEU A 463 16.27 -4.99 8.22
N THR A 464 16.74 -4.36 9.29
CA THR A 464 18.07 -4.55 9.85
C THR A 464 18.02 -4.75 11.35
N GLN A 465 19.01 -5.47 11.88
CA GLN A 465 19.25 -5.64 13.29
C GLN A 465 20.42 -4.78 13.74
N ALA A 466 20.19 -3.91 14.71
CA ALA A 466 21.27 -3.17 15.35
C ALA A 466 22.22 -4.12 16.08
N LYS A 467 23.52 -3.96 15.87
CA LYS A 467 24.58 -4.66 16.61
C LYS A 467 25.56 -3.64 17.18
N SER A 468 25.73 -3.64 18.49
CA SER A 468 26.73 -2.84 19.16
C SER A 468 28.12 -3.44 18.96
N VAL A 469 29.09 -2.59 18.63
CA VAL A 469 30.51 -2.93 18.57
C VAL A 469 31.24 -2.10 19.62
N MET A 470 31.93 -2.78 20.52
CA MET A 470 32.74 -2.17 21.59
C MET A 470 34.18 -2.71 21.44
N MET A 471 35.11 -1.80 21.21
CA MET A 471 36.51 -2.12 21.00
C MET A 471 37.34 -1.48 22.09
N ARG A 472 38.17 -2.29 22.78
CA ARG A 472 39.27 -1.77 23.60
C ARG A 472 40.53 -1.80 22.75
N THR A 473 41.07 -0.62 22.47
CA THR A 473 42.21 -0.44 21.55
C THR A 473 43.57 -0.32 22.28
N LYS A 474 43.54 -0.05 23.59
CA LYS A 474 44.70 -0.05 24.48
C LYS A 474 44.47 -1.05 25.62
N LEU A 475 45.42 -1.95 25.85
CA LEU A 475 45.35 -3.02 26.87
C LEU A 475 46.22 -2.68 28.11
N ASN A 476 46.34 -1.45 28.49
CA ASN A 476 47.13 -1.03 29.63
C ASN A 476 46.49 -1.42 30.94
#